data_1fbfa98ebe65ac5aa610d8d018f46183
#
_entry.id   1fbfa98ebe65ac5aa610d8d018f46183
#
_cell.length_a   1.000
_cell.length_b   1.000
_cell.length_c   1.000
_cell.angle_alpha   90.00
_cell.angle_beta   90.00
_cell.angle_gamma   90.00
#
_symmetry.space_group_name_H-M   'P 1'
#
loop_
_entity.id
_entity.type
_entity.pdbx_description
1 polymer ?
#
loop_
_entity_poly.entity_id
_entity_poly.type
_entity_poly.pdbx_seq_one_letter_code
_entity_poly.pdbx_strand_id
1 'polypeptide(L)'
;MEEQREIGCRFKSAADRMFRDVIDPRLSLVAPEFGDAEYVPEPTTSHGLLRLNREHRYLARVELQVGLALEGEDRLRLYCRPEVIPVLMDVPDEQQLMIAIDAVDDDEVARFLEEQVGRFLEVYLCMENVEGYQKLHRVVDPVCGMEISRIDAAEHARYEGRNYYFCVPACKQEFLQDPDRYRLKGG
;
A
#
# COMPACT_ATOMS: atom_id res chain seq x y z
N MET A 1 -30.66 18.69 -14.19
CA MET A 1 -30.18 17.52 -14.97
C MET A 1 -29.17 17.90 -16.06
N GLU A 2 -29.38 18.99 -16.79
CA GLU A 2 -28.45 19.46 -17.81
C GLU A 2 -27.17 20.05 -17.21
N GLU A 3 -27.32 20.86 -16.18
CA GLU A 3 -26.23 21.44 -15.38
C GLU A 3 -25.29 20.39 -14.74
N GLN A 4 -25.82 19.32 -14.16
CA GLN A 4 -25.02 18.22 -13.63
C GLN A 4 -24.26 17.43 -14.70
N ARG A 5 -24.82 17.33 -15.92
CA ARG A 5 -24.12 16.73 -17.06
C ARG A 5 -22.97 17.61 -17.54
N GLU A 6 -23.17 18.91 -17.56
CA GLU A 6 -22.13 19.88 -17.96
C GLU A 6 -20.96 19.88 -16.98
N ILE A 7 -21.24 19.89 -15.67
CA ILE A 7 -20.23 19.77 -14.61
C ILE A 7 -19.45 18.46 -14.75
N GLY A 8 -20.15 17.33 -14.95
CA GLY A 8 -19.52 16.03 -15.17
C GLY A 8 -18.62 15.97 -16.40
N CYS A 9 -19.01 16.63 -17.51
CA CYS A 9 -18.19 16.72 -18.70
C CYS A 9 -16.93 17.58 -18.48
N ARG A 10 -17.06 18.71 -17.80
CA ARG A 10 -15.93 19.59 -17.45
C ARG A 10 -14.93 18.87 -16.55
N PHE A 11 -15.43 18.20 -15.50
CA PHE A 11 -14.62 17.38 -14.61
C PHE A 11 -13.84 16.32 -15.38
N LYS A 12 -14.54 15.51 -16.19
CA LYS A 12 -13.91 14.44 -16.96
C LYS A 12 -12.82 14.98 -17.89
N SER A 13 -13.10 16.06 -18.61
CA SER A 13 -12.14 16.68 -19.53
C SER A 13 -10.90 17.19 -18.79
N ALA A 14 -11.08 17.85 -17.65
CA ALA A 14 -9.96 18.34 -16.83
C ALA A 14 -9.15 17.19 -16.21
N ALA A 15 -9.83 16.15 -15.70
CA ALA A 15 -9.19 14.97 -15.13
C ALA A 15 -8.39 14.20 -16.20
N ASP A 16 -8.97 13.92 -17.36
CA ASP A 16 -8.29 13.23 -18.47
C ASP A 16 -7.05 13.99 -18.94
N ARG A 17 -7.14 15.34 -19.00
CA ARG A 17 -5.99 16.18 -19.33
C ARG A 17 -4.91 16.09 -18.27
N MET A 18 -5.27 16.24 -16.99
CA MET A 18 -4.33 16.24 -15.89
C MET A 18 -3.61 14.90 -15.76
N PHE A 19 -4.32 13.79 -15.91
CA PHE A 19 -3.69 12.47 -15.93
C PHE A 19 -2.70 12.36 -17.08
N ARG A 20 -3.14 12.59 -18.32
CA ARG A 20 -2.30 12.42 -19.50
C ARG A 20 -1.07 13.35 -19.52
N ASP A 21 -1.25 14.61 -19.13
CA ASP A 21 -0.23 15.64 -19.36
C ASP A 21 0.66 15.86 -18.12
N VAL A 22 0.19 15.51 -16.90
CA VAL A 22 0.91 15.78 -15.66
C VAL A 22 1.19 14.51 -14.84
N ILE A 23 0.16 13.68 -14.55
CA ILE A 23 0.27 12.59 -13.58
C ILE A 23 0.95 11.36 -14.19
N ASP A 24 0.41 10.84 -15.30
CA ASP A 24 0.91 9.63 -15.95
C ASP A 24 2.39 9.72 -16.35
N PRO A 25 2.87 10.84 -16.94
CA PRO A 25 4.28 10.95 -17.28
C PRO A 25 5.20 10.84 -16.06
N ARG A 26 4.81 11.42 -14.91
CA ARG A 26 5.63 11.42 -13.69
C ARG A 26 5.65 10.06 -13.01
N LEU A 27 4.49 9.43 -12.83
CA LEU A 27 4.42 8.11 -12.20
C LEU A 27 5.07 7.02 -13.06
N SER A 28 4.97 7.14 -14.39
CA SER A 28 5.64 6.23 -15.32
C SER A 28 7.16 6.31 -15.27
N LEU A 29 7.74 7.43 -14.84
CA LEU A 29 9.18 7.57 -14.67
C LEU A 29 9.69 6.91 -13.38
N VAL A 30 8.85 6.79 -12.36
CA VAL A 30 9.25 6.22 -11.06
C VAL A 30 9.38 4.70 -11.13
N ALA A 31 8.42 4.03 -11.76
CA ALA A 31 8.39 2.56 -11.78
C ALA A 31 9.65 1.89 -12.33
N PRO A 32 10.31 2.36 -13.41
CA PRO A 32 11.52 1.73 -13.95
C PRO A 32 12.75 1.85 -13.05
N GLU A 33 12.76 2.81 -12.12
CA GLU A 33 13.88 3.01 -11.19
C GLU A 33 13.92 1.92 -10.09
N PHE A 34 12.81 1.22 -9.90
CA PHE A 34 12.68 0.12 -8.94
C PHE A 34 12.32 -1.16 -9.69
N GLY A 35 13.18 -2.16 -9.65
CA GLY A 35 13.05 -3.39 -10.45
C GLY A 35 11.78 -4.20 -10.17
N ASP A 36 11.14 -3.96 -9.03
CA ASP A 36 9.90 -4.62 -8.57
C ASP A 36 8.68 -3.69 -8.59
N ALA A 37 8.77 -2.53 -9.24
CA ALA A 37 7.69 -1.56 -9.31
C ALA A 37 6.86 -1.66 -10.59
N GLU A 38 5.62 -1.20 -10.49
CA GLU A 38 4.68 -1.10 -11.61
C GLU A 38 3.81 0.14 -11.46
N TYR A 39 3.64 0.88 -12.55
CA TYR A 39 2.62 1.91 -12.62
C TYR A 39 1.43 1.42 -13.47
N VAL A 40 0.24 1.43 -12.90
CA VAL A 40 -1.01 1.00 -13.56
C VAL A 40 -1.93 2.21 -13.67
N PRO A 41 -2.04 2.83 -14.85
CA PRO A 41 -3.02 3.87 -15.09
C PRO A 41 -4.43 3.28 -15.20
N GLU A 42 -5.40 3.90 -14.56
CA GLU A 42 -6.82 3.56 -14.66
C GLU A 42 -7.63 4.74 -15.23
N PRO A 43 -7.53 5.03 -16.52
CA PRO A 43 -8.08 6.24 -17.11
C PRO A 43 -9.61 6.32 -17.03
N THR A 44 -10.31 5.19 -16.93
CA THR A 44 -11.78 5.17 -16.83
C THR A 44 -12.31 5.66 -15.49
N THR A 45 -11.46 5.57 -14.44
CA THR A 45 -11.80 5.94 -13.06
C THR A 45 -11.09 7.19 -12.57
N SER A 46 -10.26 7.82 -13.45
CA SER A 46 -9.39 8.94 -13.09
C SER A 46 -8.47 8.60 -11.89
N HIS A 47 -7.87 7.41 -11.94
CA HIS A 47 -6.94 6.89 -10.95
C HIS A 47 -5.65 6.39 -11.59
N GLY A 48 -4.59 6.37 -10.80
CA GLY A 48 -3.34 5.69 -11.10
C GLY A 48 -2.82 4.99 -9.86
N LEU A 49 -2.20 3.85 -10.04
CA LEU A 49 -1.63 3.03 -8.99
C LEU A 49 -0.15 2.82 -9.23
N LEU A 50 0.69 3.39 -8.34
CA LEU A 50 2.10 3.06 -8.28
C LEU A 50 2.27 1.93 -7.24
N ARG A 51 2.61 0.74 -7.69
CA ARG A 51 2.87 -0.43 -6.88
C ARG A 51 4.36 -0.66 -6.77
N LEU A 52 4.84 -0.84 -5.56
CA LEU A 52 6.20 -1.25 -5.25
C LEU A 52 6.19 -2.63 -4.61
N ASN A 53 7.33 -3.28 -4.61
CA ASN A 53 7.52 -4.51 -3.85
C ASN A 53 6.66 -5.70 -4.30
N ARG A 54 6.50 -5.87 -5.61
CA ARG A 54 5.70 -6.96 -6.22
C ARG A 54 6.24 -8.37 -5.87
N GLU A 55 7.53 -8.48 -5.62
CA GLU A 55 8.22 -9.75 -5.36
C GLU A 55 8.57 -9.95 -3.88
N HIS A 56 8.23 -9.01 -3.02
CA HIS A 56 8.65 -9.08 -1.63
C HIS A 56 7.79 -10.08 -0.84
N ARG A 57 8.47 -10.93 -0.09
CA ARG A 57 7.87 -12.09 0.58
C ARG A 57 6.99 -11.74 1.78
N TYR A 58 7.18 -10.54 2.36
CA TYR A 58 6.61 -10.17 3.65
C TYR A 58 5.60 -9.04 3.59
N LEU A 59 5.54 -8.33 2.47
CA LEU A 59 4.60 -7.25 2.27
C LEU A 59 3.59 -7.67 1.20
N ALA A 60 2.33 -7.72 1.59
CA ALA A 60 1.25 -8.10 0.69
C ALA A 60 0.91 -6.96 -0.28
N ARG A 61 1.15 -5.71 0.15
CA ARG A 61 0.84 -4.53 -0.64
C ARG A 61 1.68 -3.32 -0.22
N VAL A 62 2.28 -2.65 -1.19
CA VAL A 62 2.91 -1.33 -1.04
C VAL A 62 2.49 -0.52 -2.25
N GLU A 63 1.50 0.34 -2.08
CA GLU A 63 0.87 1.07 -3.18
C GLU A 63 0.70 2.54 -2.83
N LEU A 64 0.87 3.42 -3.83
CA LEU A 64 0.42 4.79 -3.79
C LEU A 64 -0.73 4.95 -4.78
N GLN A 65 -1.92 5.19 -4.28
CA GLN A 65 -3.07 5.56 -5.08
C GLN A 65 -3.05 7.05 -5.35
N VAL A 66 -3.13 7.43 -6.61
CA VAL A 66 -3.29 8.81 -7.04
C VAL A 66 -4.61 8.92 -7.78
N GLY A 67 -5.48 9.83 -7.36
CA GLY A 67 -6.80 9.94 -7.97
C GLY A 67 -7.34 11.36 -7.97
N LEU A 68 -8.30 11.59 -8.85
CA LEU A 68 -9.05 12.83 -8.98
C LEU A 68 -10.52 12.58 -8.66
N ALA A 69 -11.08 13.44 -7.84
CA ALA A 69 -12.50 13.44 -7.49
C ALA A 69 -13.09 14.85 -7.68
N LEU A 70 -14.36 14.90 -8.05
CA LEU A 70 -15.10 16.16 -8.07
C LEU A 70 -15.49 16.54 -6.65
N GLU A 71 -15.19 17.77 -6.27
CA GLU A 71 -15.57 18.34 -4.98
C GLU A 71 -16.44 19.58 -5.19
N GLY A 72 -17.73 19.47 -4.89
CA GLY A 72 -18.71 20.49 -5.24
C GLY A 72 -18.98 20.55 -6.74
N GLU A 73 -19.08 21.76 -7.28
CA GLU A 73 -19.43 21.99 -8.70
C GLU A 73 -18.26 22.49 -9.55
N ASP A 74 -17.20 23.01 -8.91
CA ASP A 74 -16.13 23.75 -9.58
C ASP A 74 -14.72 23.36 -9.14
N ARG A 75 -14.57 22.33 -8.28
CA ARG A 75 -13.27 21.93 -7.75
C ARG A 75 -12.94 20.49 -8.04
N LEU A 76 -11.68 20.26 -8.32
CA LEU A 76 -11.04 18.96 -8.37
C LEU A 76 -10.28 18.73 -7.06
N ARG A 77 -10.46 17.57 -6.48
CA ARG A 77 -9.63 17.07 -5.38
C ARG A 77 -8.66 16.03 -5.95
N LEU A 78 -7.39 16.43 -6.09
CA LEU A 78 -6.30 15.49 -6.32
C LEU A 78 -5.91 14.90 -4.98
N TYR A 79 -5.87 13.58 -4.86
CA TYR A 79 -5.44 12.90 -3.65
C TYR A 79 -4.36 11.87 -3.93
N CYS A 80 -3.46 11.74 -2.95
CA CYS A 80 -2.45 10.70 -2.88
C CYS A 80 -2.65 9.91 -1.59
N ARG A 81 -2.95 8.61 -1.73
CA ARG A 81 -3.19 7.71 -0.61
C ARG A 81 -2.17 6.58 -0.63
N PRO A 82 -1.20 6.59 0.28
CA PRO A 82 -0.31 5.46 0.47
C PRO A 82 -1.02 4.31 1.18
N GLU A 83 -0.77 3.08 0.75
CA GLU A 83 -1.25 1.87 1.39
C GLU A 83 -0.10 0.87 1.55
N VAL A 84 0.15 0.46 2.79
CA VAL A 84 1.17 -0.54 3.14
C VAL A 84 0.52 -1.63 3.99
N ILE A 85 0.58 -2.87 3.53
CA ILE A 85 0.02 -4.03 4.23
C ILE A 85 1.09 -5.12 4.36
N PRO A 86 1.34 -5.64 5.56
CA PRO A 86 0.83 -5.19 6.87
C PRO A 86 1.41 -3.84 7.29
N VAL A 87 0.69 -3.13 8.14
CA VAL A 87 1.16 -1.86 8.71
C VAL A 87 2.29 -2.14 9.70
N LEU A 88 3.52 -1.94 9.28
CA LEU A 88 4.74 -2.21 10.08
C LEU A 88 5.43 -0.94 10.57
N MET A 89 4.97 0.21 10.10
CA MET A 89 5.54 1.53 10.40
C MET A 89 4.48 2.61 10.24
N ASP A 90 4.82 3.83 10.61
CA ASP A 90 3.97 4.99 10.37
C ASP A 90 3.93 5.26 8.86
N VAL A 91 2.79 5.00 8.26
CA VAL A 91 2.50 5.33 6.86
C VAL A 91 1.85 6.71 6.83
N PRO A 92 2.29 7.63 5.97
CA PRO A 92 1.67 8.94 5.87
C PRO A 92 0.17 8.83 5.56
N ASP A 93 -0.61 9.72 6.16
CA ASP A 93 -2.02 9.83 5.82
C ASP A 93 -2.23 10.29 4.38
N GLU A 94 -3.44 10.05 3.85
CA GLU A 94 -3.87 10.61 2.57
C GLU A 94 -3.66 12.13 2.55
N GLN A 95 -2.98 12.60 1.51
CA GLN A 95 -2.79 14.02 1.24
C GLN A 95 -3.64 14.44 0.06
N GLN A 96 -4.10 15.69 0.06
CA GLN A 96 -4.97 16.20 -0.99
C GLN A 96 -4.64 17.63 -1.37
N LEU A 97 -4.84 17.94 -2.65
CA LEU A 97 -4.75 19.29 -3.23
C LEU A 97 -6.10 19.64 -3.85
N MET A 98 -6.61 20.81 -3.48
CA MET A 98 -7.86 21.34 -4.03
C MET A 98 -7.57 22.31 -5.18
N ILE A 99 -8.12 22.03 -6.35
CA ILE A 99 -7.82 22.74 -7.60
C ILE A 99 -9.12 23.24 -8.19
N ALA A 100 -9.17 24.51 -8.62
CA ALA A 100 -10.30 25.00 -9.39
C ALA A 100 -10.28 24.42 -10.82
N ILE A 101 -11.40 23.88 -11.29
CA ILE A 101 -11.48 23.20 -12.60
C ILE A 101 -11.02 24.13 -13.76
N ASP A 102 -11.35 25.43 -13.66
CA ASP A 102 -11.05 26.39 -14.71
C ASP A 102 -9.69 27.09 -14.57
N ALA A 103 -8.95 26.79 -13.49
CA ALA A 103 -7.67 27.41 -13.17
C ALA A 103 -6.64 26.38 -12.68
N VAL A 104 -6.48 25.29 -13.43
CA VAL A 104 -5.50 24.24 -13.12
C VAL A 104 -4.10 24.77 -13.40
N ASP A 105 -3.27 24.83 -12.35
CA ASP A 105 -1.83 25.09 -12.43
C ASP A 105 -1.08 23.74 -12.49
N ASP A 106 -0.57 23.40 -13.67
CA ASP A 106 0.12 22.14 -13.90
C ASP A 106 1.43 22.04 -13.08
N ASP A 107 2.09 23.17 -12.79
CA ASP A 107 3.30 23.21 -11.97
C ASP A 107 2.99 22.99 -10.48
N GLU A 108 1.86 23.48 -9.99
CA GLU A 108 1.39 23.23 -8.63
C GLU A 108 1.04 21.75 -8.45
N VAL A 109 0.31 21.18 -9.41
CA VAL A 109 -0.03 19.74 -9.43
C VAL A 109 1.24 18.89 -9.45
N ALA A 110 2.20 19.24 -10.30
CA ALA A 110 3.46 18.52 -10.42
C ALA A 110 4.25 18.53 -9.11
N ARG A 111 4.41 19.69 -8.48
CA ARG A 111 5.12 19.81 -7.19
C ARG A 111 4.45 19.02 -6.08
N PHE A 112 3.12 19.10 -5.99
CA PHE A 112 2.35 18.30 -5.02
C PHE A 112 2.61 16.80 -5.24
N LEU A 113 2.48 16.33 -6.48
CA LEU A 113 2.68 14.92 -6.80
C LEU A 113 4.10 14.44 -6.49
N GLU A 114 5.13 15.21 -6.89
CA GLU A 114 6.53 14.90 -6.62
C GLU A 114 6.82 14.81 -5.11
N GLU A 115 6.25 15.71 -4.32
CA GLU A 115 6.36 15.67 -2.86
C GLU A 115 5.72 14.41 -2.28
N GLN A 116 4.50 14.04 -2.71
CA GLN A 116 3.83 12.85 -2.17
C GLN A 116 4.50 11.56 -2.61
N VAL A 117 4.95 11.47 -3.86
CA VAL A 117 5.75 10.34 -4.34
C VAL A 117 7.05 10.23 -3.56
N GLY A 118 7.76 11.34 -3.34
CA GLY A 118 8.99 11.37 -2.54
C GLY A 118 8.77 10.82 -1.13
N ARG A 119 7.74 11.28 -0.41
CA ARG A 119 7.38 10.79 0.92
C ARG A 119 7.05 9.29 0.92
N PHE A 120 6.33 8.83 -0.07
CA PHE A 120 6.00 7.41 -0.21
C PHE A 120 7.25 6.55 -0.46
N LEU A 121 8.17 7.02 -1.32
CA LEU A 121 9.43 6.34 -1.58
C LEU A 121 10.36 6.32 -0.36
N GLU A 122 10.38 7.38 0.46
CA GLU A 122 11.11 7.38 1.74
C GLU A 122 10.62 6.26 2.66
N VAL A 123 9.29 6.09 2.78
CA VAL A 123 8.70 4.98 3.55
C VAL A 123 9.13 3.63 2.97
N TYR A 124 9.06 3.47 1.65
CA TYR A 124 9.47 2.24 0.97
C TYR A 124 10.96 1.91 1.22
N LEU A 125 11.85 2.87 1.06
CA LEU A 125 13.29 2.69 1.30
C LEU A 125 13.61 2.40 2.77
N CYS A 126 12.85 2.97 3.70
CA CYS A 126 12.97 2.62 5.12
C CYS A 126 12.57 1.17 5.39
N MET A 127 11.64 0.59 4.61
CA MET A 127 11.22 -0.80 4.75
C MET A 127 12.31 -1.80 4.32
N GLU A 128 13.19 -1.47 3.38
CA GLU A 128 14.33 -2.31 3.03
C GLU A 128 15.30 -2.52 4.21
N ASN A 129 15.39 -1.55 5.11
CA ASN A 129 16.16 -1.68 6.37
C ASN A 129 15.46 -2.56 7.43
N VAL A 130 14.28 -3.08 7.16
CA VAL A 130 13.47 -3.90 8.06
C VAL A 130 13.94 -5.36 8.14
N GLU A 131 15.05 -5.76 7.52
CA GLU A 131 15.63 -7.09 7.76
C GLU A 131 15.86 -7.36 9.26
N GLY A 132 16.19 -6.33 10.03
CA GLY A 132 16.26 -6.41 11.48
C GLY A 132 14.91 -6.70 12.12
N TYR A 133 13.84 -6.09 11.64
CA TYR A 133 12.47 -6.30 12.11
C TYR A 133 11.96 -7.71 11.74
N GLN A 134 12.27 -8.19 10.55
CA GLN A 134 11.93 -9.53 10.10
C GLN A 134 12.58 -10.61 10.95
N LYS A 135 13.87 -10.43 11.35
CA LYS A 135 14.56 -11.34 12.27
C LYS A 135 13.90 -11.40 13.64
N LEU A 136 13.40 -10.27 14.16
CA LEU A 136 12.70 -10.18 15.44
C LEU A 136 11.31 -10.85 15.42
N HIS A 137 10.70 -11.02 14.23
CA HIS A 137 9.38 -11.60 14.08
C HIS A 137 9.38 -13.04 13.56
N ARG A 138 10.56 -13.62 13.29
CA ARG A 138 10.67 -15.03 12.94
C ARG A 138 10.32 -15.92 14.13
N VAL A 139 9.45 -16.85 13.88
CA VAL A 139 9.04 -17.89 14.81
C VAL A 139 9.05 -19.22 14.09
N VAL A 140 9.20 -20.30 14.84
CA VAL A 140 9.15 -21.66 14.30
C VAL A 140 7.78 -22.23 14.62
N ASP A 141 7.10 -22.75 13.62
CA ASP A 141 5.90 -23.57 13.81
C ASP A 141 6.32 -24.82 14.61
N PRO A 142 5.78 -25.03 15.82
CA PRO A 142 6.25 -26.10 16.69
C PRO A 142 5.94 -27.50 16.17
N VAL A 143 4.98 -27.64 15.26
CA VAL A 143 4.53 -28.92 14.74
C VAL A 143 5.38 -29.37 13.57
N CYS A 144 5.59 -28.51 12.58
CA CYS A 144 6.30 -28.89 11.35
C CYS A 144 7.74 -28.34 11.27
N GLY A 145 8.14 -27.46 12.19
CA GLY A 145 9.49 -26.88 12.22
C GLY A 145 9.74 -25.79 11.18
N MET A 146 8.71 -25.34 10.45
CA MET A 146 8.85 -24.29 9.44
C MET A 146 9.09 -22.94 10.10
N GLU A 147 10.08 -22.19 9.62
CA GLU A 147 10.24 -20.78 9.99
C GLU A 147 9.18 -19.94 9.28
N ILE A 148 8.43 -19.17 10.05
CA ILE A 148 7.38 -18.27 9.59
C ILE A 148 7.52 -16.90 10.25
N SER A 149 6.93 -15.88 9.63
CA SER A 149 6.70 -14.63 10.32
C SER A 149 5.50 -14.79 11.26
N ARG A 150 5.62 -14.38 12.53
CA ARG A 150 4.46 -14.40 13.44
C ARG A 150 3.34 -13.45 13.01
N ILE A 151 3.66 -12.48 12.12
CA ILE A 151 2.71 -11.51 11.57
C ILE A 151 1.87 -12.19 10.49
N ASP A 152 2.51 -13.06 9.67
CA ASP A 152 1.89 -13.74 8.53
C ASP A 152 1.45 -15.17 8.88
N ALA A 153 1.52 -15.54 10.16
CA ALA A 153 1.09 -16.85 10.59
C ALA A 153 -0.40 -17.07 10.27
N ALA A 154 -0.71 -18.16 9.59
CA ALA A 154 -2.09 -18.50 9.21
C ALA A 154 -2.98 -18.70 10.43
N GLU A 155 -2.39 -19.17 11.55
CA GLU A 155 -3.08 -19.42 12.80
C GLU A 155 -2.18 -19.14 13.99
N HIS A 156 -2.80 -18.89 15.14
CA HIS A 156 -2.11 -18.78 16.43
C HIS A 156 -2.91 -19.42 17.56
N ALA A 157 -2.23 -19.78 18.63
CA ALA A 157 -2.84 -20.26 19.88
C ALA A 157 -2.06 -19.75 21.10
N ARG A 158 -2.76 -19.62 22.21
CA ARG A 158 -2.12 -19.33 23.51
C ARG A 158 -2.21 -20.55 24.42
N TYR A 159 -1.07 -21.03 24.87
CA TYR A 159 -0.99 -22.15 25.78
C TYR A 159 0.01 -21.85 26.90
N GLU A 160 -0.36 -22.04 28.16
CA GLU A 160 0.43 -21.75 29.35
C GLU A 160 1.08 -20.35 29.35
N GLY A 161 0.34 -19.34 28.88
CA GLY A 161 0.79 -17.95 28.86
C GLY A 161 1.71 -17.60 27.68
N ARG A 162 2.09 -18.56 26.82
CA ARG A 162 2.91 -18.38 25.63
C ARG A 162 2.06 -18.37 24.38
N ASN A 163 2.48 -17.58 23.37
CA ASN A 163 1.86 -17.57 22.06
C ASN A 163 2.62 -18.53 21.12
N TYR A 164 1.87 -19.33 20.40
CA TYR A 164 2.33 -20.25 19.36
C TYR A 164 1.75 -19.84 18.03
N TYR A 165 2.51 -19.97 16.98
CA TYR A 165 2.15 -19.53 15.62
C TYR A 165 2.31 -20.70 14.67
N PHE A 166 1.39 -20.83 13.69
CA PHE A 166 1.29 -21.98 12.80
C PHE A 166 1.23 -21.55 11.36
N CYS A 167 1.93 -22.27 10.50
CA CYS A 167 1.96 -22.02 9.06
C CYS A 167 0.64 -22.35 8.34
N VAL A 168 -0.12 -23.30 8.89
CA VAL A 168 -1.42 -23.74 8.36
C VAL A 168 -2.36 -24.15 9.50
N PRO A 169 -3.70 -24.13 9.28
CA PRO A 169 -4.67 -24.56 10.29
C PRO A 169 -4.47 -26.00 10.80
N ALA A 170 -3.96 -26.89 9.95
CA ALA A 170 -3.70 -28.27 10.33
C ALA A 170 -2.66 -28.40 11.44
N CYS A 171 -1.58 -27.61 11.40
CA CYS A 171 -0.57 -27.58 12.46
C CYS A 171 -1.15 -27.11 13.80
N LYS A 172 -2.02 -26.08 13.78
CA LYS A 172 -2.72 -25.66 15.01
C LYS A 172 -3.61 -26.77 15.57
N GLN A 173 -4.37 -27.47 14.72
CA GLN A 173 -5.23 -28.56 15.17
C GLN A 173 -4.43 -29.70 15.79
N GLU A 174 -3.29 -30.06 15.20
CA GLU A 174 -2.40 -31.08 15.75
C GLU A 174 -1.79 -30.64 17.07
N PHE A 175 -1.33 -29.40 17.16
CA PHE A 175 -0.84 -28.80 18.42
C PHE A 175 -1.87 -28.89 19.55
N LEU A 176 -3.15 -28.55 19.26
CA LEU A 176 -4.21 -28.54 20.26
C LEU A 176 -4.59 -29.94 20.77
N GLN A 177 -4.25 -31.01 20.05
CA GLN A 177 -4.47 -32.39 20.51
C GLN A 177 -3.52 -32.80 21.63
N ASP A 178 -2.25 -32.36 21.56
CA ASP A 178 -1.22 -32.64 22.56
C ASP A 178 -0.20 -31.48 22.61
N PRO A 179 -0.55 -30.34 23.24
CA PRO A 179 0.33 -29.18 23.30
C PRO A 179 1.65 -29.43 24.01
N ASP A 180 1.68 -30.36 25.00
CA ASP A 180 2.87 -30.66 25.77
C ASP A 180 3.96 -31.32 24.92
N ARG A 181 3.58 -32.07 23.88
CA ARG A 181 4.50 -32.69 22.93
C ARG A 181 5.31 -31.64 22.15
N TYR A 182 4.70 -30.50 21.87
CA TYR A 182 5.25 -29.41 21.06
C TYR A 182 5.77 -28.23 21.91
N ARG A 183 5.90 -28.46 23.20
CA ARG A 183 6.44 -27.45 24.12
C ARG A 183 7.81 -27.03 23.67
N LEU A 184 8.00 -25.78 23.28
CA LEU A 184 9.32 -25.21 23.00
C LEU A 184 10.17 -25.40 24.28
N LYS A 185 11.14 -26.28 24.21
CA LYS A 185 12.12 -26.42 25.26
C LYS A 185 12.80 -25.08 25.41
N GLY A 186 12.63 -24.44 26.56
CA GLY A 186 13.03 -23.08 26.79
C GLY A 186 14.49 -22.83 26.41
N GLY A 187 14.70 -21.77 25.59
CA GLY A 187 15.96 -21.09 25.45
C GLY A 187 16.01 -19.95 26.45
#